data_790b3dfb44193babc57416dda67c85c7
#
_entry.id   790b3dfb44193babc57416dda67c85c7
#
_cell.length_a   1.000
_cell.length_b   1.000
_cell.length_c   1.000
_cell.angle_alpha   90.00
_cell.angle_beta   90.00
_cell.angle_gamma   90.00
#
_symmetry.space_group_name_H-M   'P 1'
#
loop_
_entity.id
_entity.type
_entity.pdbx_description
1 polymer ?
#
loop_
_entity_poly.entity_id
_entity_poly.type
_entity_poly.pdbx_seq_one_letter_code
_entity_poly.pdbx_strand_id
1 'polypeptide(L)'
;MIRLGRISYVNMAPVFHRLNADVEEIPGVPTELNGMLLDGRLDLAPISSIEYARHASSLRLLPRMCVSSEGAVESIQLVSRAPFSQIRSVAVTSESATSVVLTKVLLPHAEQMPLGSEAAEDADAKLLIGDAALKSAFEDPTPHYDLGRLWLERTGLPMVFAVWAAPEPVVAGLPELEHALVASVRLARAEPQVLAREASERYGYPAGYLARYFEKLRYSFGPRERAGLYTFLEMARDVGELDHVPELRFVQKEQVIEA
;
A
#
# COMPACT_ATOMS: atom_id res chain seq x y z
N MET A 1 -5.07 22.90 10.37
CA MET A 1 -5.64 21.53 10.19
C MET A 1 -4.76 20.82 9.19
N ILE A 2 -4.30 19.59 9.48
CA ILE A 2 -3.45 18.78 8.62
C ILE A 2 -4.30 18.14 7.53
N ARG A 3 -3.91 18.31 6.26
CA ARG A 3 -4.55 17.66 5.09
C ARG A 3 -4.03 16.23 4.98
N LEU A 4 -4.85 15.27 5.36
CA LEU A 4 -4.50 13.85 5.48
C LEU A 4 -5.05 13.05 4.32
N GLY A 5 -4.19 12.49 3.48
CA GLY A 5 -4.59 11.57 2.41
C GLY A 5 -5.14 10.26 2.98
N ARG A 6 -6.26 9.79 2.42
CA ARG A 6 -6.89 8.52 2.79
C ARG A 6 -7.14 7.68 1.54
N ILE A 7 -6.47 6.53 1.43
CA ILE A 7 -6.80 5.56 0.38
C ILE A 7 -8.24 5.11 0.58
N SER A 8 -9.04 5.18 -0.49
CA SER A 8 -10.49 4.95 -0.46
C SER A 8 -10.88 3.48 -0.27
N TYR A 9 -9.94 2.54 -0.41
CA TYR A 9 -10.19 1.10 -0.32
C TYR A 9 -10.43 0.63 1.12
N VAL A 10 -11.12 -0.51 1.23
CA VAL A 10 -11.48 -1.14 2.51
C VAL A 10 -10.27 -1.50 3.39
N ASN A 11 -9.07 -1.71 2.80
CA ASN A 11 -7.83 -1.98 3.54
C ASN A 11 -7.44 -0.88 4.52
N MET A 12 -7.95 0.35 4.34
CA MET A 12 -7.66 1.46 5.25
C MET A 12 -8.67 1.60 6.40
N ALA A 13 -9.74 0.80 6.41
CA ALA A 13 -10.71 0.85 7.51
C ALA A 13 -10.07 0.71 8.90
N PRO A 14 -9.08 -0.20 9.15
CA PRO A 14 -8.42 -0.30 10.46
C PRO A 14 -7.64 0.94 10.87
N VAL A 15 -7.08 1.70 9.92
CA VAL A 15 -6.26 2.89 10.22
C VAL A 15 -7.13 4.08 10.60
N PHE A 16 -8.33 4.17 10.02
CA PHE A 16 -9.27 5.26 10.25
C PHE A 16 -10.42 4.87 11.20
N HIS A 17 -10.33 3.69 11.83
CA HIS A 17 -11.32 3.25 12.82
C HIS A 17 -11.29 4.13 14.06
N ARG A 18 -12.31 4.99 14.19
CA ARG A 18 -12.42 5.97 15.30
C ARG A 18 -11.16 6.82 15.48
N LEU A 19 -10.55 7.25 14.36
CA LEU A 19 -9.41 8.17 14.40
C LEU A 19 -9.80 9.45 15.14
N ASN A 20 -9.11 9.72 16.24
CA ASN A 20 -9.29 10.94 17.04
C ASN A 20 -8.14 11.91 16.74
N ALA A 21 -8.28 12.69 15.68
CA ALA A 21 -7.33 13.71 15.28
C ALA A 21 -8.06 14.84 14.54
N ASP A 22 -7.61 16.08 14.73
CA ASP A 22 -8.13 17.25 14.00
C ASP A 22 -7.43 17.34 12.63
N VAL A 23 -7.99 16.66 11.64
CA VAL A 23 -7.46 16.55 10.28
C VAL A 23 -8.55 16.75 9.23
N GLU A 24 -8.18 17.22 8.06
CA GLU A 24 -9.00 17.18 6.85
C GLU A 24 -8.66 15.89 6.09
N GLU A 25 -9.57 14.88 6.14
CA GLU A 25 -9.40 13.64 5.38
C GLU A 25 -9.72 13.87 3.89
N ILE A 26 -8.76 13.61 3.02
CA ILE A 26 -8.90 13.75 1.57
C ILE A 26 -8.80 12.35 0.94
N PRO A 27 -9.93 11.80 0.44
CA PRO A 27 -9.93 10.46 -0.15
C PRO A 27 -9.35 10.46 -1.57
N GLY A 28 -8.78 9.32 -1.96
CA GLY A 28 -8.29 9.08 -3.32
C GLY A 28 -7.77 7.66 -3.50
N VAL A 29 -7.48 7.29 -4.75
CA VAL A 29 -6.71 6.06 -5.03
C VAL A 29 -5.22 6.31 -4.81
N PRO A 30 -4.38 5.27 -4.62
CA PRO A 30 -2.96 5.46 -4.26
C PRO A 30 -2.19 6.41 -5.18
N THR A 31 -2.37 6.31 -6.51
CA THR A 31 -1.66 7.19 -7.47
C THR A 31 -2.15 8.64 -7.44
N GLU A 32 -3.42 8.89 -7.18
CA GLU A 32 -3.94 10.24 -6.98
C GLU A 32 -3.33 10.87 -5.72
N LEU A 33 -3.28 10.13 -4.61
CA LEU A 33 -2.67 10.60 -3.36
C LEU A 33 -1.16 10.84 -3.52
N ASN A 34 -0.45 10.00 -4.30
CA ASN A 34 0.95 10.25 -4.66
C ASN A 34 1.10 11.63 -5.30
N GLY A 35 0.32 11.91 -6.37
CA GLY A 35 0.35 13.20 -7.07
C GLY A 35 -0.03 14.37 -6.15
N MET A 36 -1.11 14.22 -5.36
CA MET A 36 -1.56 15.27 -4.44
C MET A 36 -0.50 15.61 -3.37
N LEU A 37 0.22 14.61 -2.86
CA LEU A 37 1.28 14.83 -1.89
C LEU A 37 2.47 15.58 -2.53
N LEU A 38 2.91 15.15 -3.70
CA LEU A 38 4.02 15.75 -4.43
C LEU A 38 3.70 17.18 -4.89
N ASP A 39 2.45 17.47 -5.22
CA ASP A 39 1.95 18.82 -5.55
C ASP A 39 1.73 19.73 -4.33
N GLY A 40 1.99 19.25 -3.10
CA GLY A 40 1.78 20.01 -1.87
C GLY A 40 0.30 20.23 -1.50
N ARG A 41 -0.61 19.46 -2.06
CA ARG A 41 -2.05 19.47 -1.71
C ARG A 41 -2.37 18.63 -0.49
N LEU A 42 -1.46 17.77 -0.05
CA LEU A 42 -1.53 16.98 1.18
C LEU A 42 -0.31 17.27 2.05
N ASP A 43 -0.50 17.17 3.37
CA ASP A 43 0.56 17.33 4.36
C ASP A 43 1.10 15.98 4.83
N LEU A 44 0.26 14.93 4.74
CA LEU A 44 0.61 13.54 5.05
C LEU A 44 -0.27 12.59 4.21
N ALA A 45 0.31 11.56 3.64
CA ALA A 45 -0.46 10.50 2.97
C ALA A 45 0.24 9.13 3.01
N PRO A 46 -0.51 8.02 2.94
CA PRO A 46 0.03 6.73 2.55
C PRO A 46 0.26 6.74 1.04
N ILE A 47 1.53 6.70 0.62
CA ILE A 47 1.92 6.71 -0.78
C ILE A 47 2.60 5.40 -1.18
N SER A 48 2.62 5.11 -2.46
CA SER A 48 3.30 3.94 -3.00
C SER A 48 4.76 3.90 -2.57
N SER A 49 5.26 2.75 -2.09
CA SER A 49 6.65 2.59 -1.64
C SER A 49 7.67 2.98 -2.71
N ILE A 50 7.39 2.67 -3.97
CA ILE A 50 8.27 3.04 -5.09
C ILE A 50 8.26 4.56 -5.34
N GLU A 51 7.13 5.24 -5.16
CA GLU A 51 7.04 6.71 -5.31
C GLU A 51 7.82 7.43 -4.21
N TYR A 52 7.78 6.91 -2.98
CA TYR A 52 8.69 7.42 -1.96
C TYR A 52 10.15 7.33 -2.42
N ALA A 53 10.58 6.19 -2.95
CA ALA A 53 11.96 5.99 -3.37
C ALA A 53 12.37 6.95 -4.51
N ARG A 54 11.47 7.19 -5.47
CA ARG A 54 11.67 8.13 -6.57
C ARG A 54 11.80 9.59 -6.11
N HIS A 55 11.20 9.93 -4.96
CA HIS A 55 11.12 11.30 -4.42
C HIS A 55 11.70 11.44 -3.01
N ALA A 56 12.57 10.51 -2.57
CA ALA A 56 13.09 10.44 -1.21
C ALA A 56 13.85 11.70 -0.75
N SER A 57 14.41 12.48 -1.68
CA SER A 57 15.08 13.75 -1.36
C SER A 57 14.15 14.80 -0.78
N SER A 58 12.87 14.81 -1.16
CA SER A 58 11.86 15.81 -0.76
C SER A 58 10.82 15.29 0.23
N LEU A 59 10.89 14.02 0.62
CA LEU A 59 9.90 13.38 1.48
C LEU A 59 10.52 12.88 2.80
N ARG A 60 9.67 12.81 3.85
CA ARG A 60 9.99 12.23 5.16
C ARG A 60 8.94 11.20 5.52
N LEU A 61 9.39 10.03 6.00
CA LEU A 61 8.54 8.93 6.42
C LEU A 61 8.10 9.08 7.87
N LEU A 62 6.87 8.70 8.17
CA LEU A 62 6.51 8.36 9.54
C LEU A 62 7.27 7.09 9.97
N PRO A 63 7.92 7.10 11.15
CA PRO A 63 8.81 6.00 11.55
C PRO A 63 8.10 4.70 11.95
N ARG A 64 6.78 4.74 12.23
CA ARG A 64 6.05 3.63 12.84
C ARG A 64 4.94 3.04 11.97
N MET A 65 4.63 3.68 10.83
CA MET A 65 3.46 3.36 10.02
C MET A 65 3.83 2.99 8.57
N CYS A 66 3.27 1.89 8.08
CA CYS A 66 3.27 1.49 6.67
C CYS A 66 1.98 0.74 6.33
N VAL A 67 1.83 0.29 5.10
CA VAL A 67 0.82 -0.70 4.70
C VAL A 67 1.57 -1.89 4.10
N SER A 68 1.48 -3.04 4.76
CA SER A 68 2.25 -4.23 4.41
C SER A 68 1.47 -5.53 4.65
N SER A 69 1.99 -6.63 4.14
CA SER A 69 1.57 -7.98 4.50
C SER A 69 2.78 -8.90 4.69
N GLU A 70 2.64 -9.89 5.56
CA GLU A 70 3.58 -10.99 5.68
C GLU A 70 2.90 -12.26 5.18
N GLY A 71 2.90 -12.44 3.86
CA GLY A 71 2.15 -13.45 3.13
C GLY A 71 1.00 -12.86 2.33
N ALA A 72 -0.08 -13.61 2.18
CA ALA A 72 -1.21 -13.20 1.35
C ALA A 72 -1.80 -11.85 1.81
N VAL A 73 -2.03 -10.96 0.84
CA VAL A 73 -2.64 -9.65 1.04
C VAL A 73 -4.10 -9.60 0.56
N GLU A 74 -4.50 -10.53 -0.30
CA GLU A 74 -5.80 -10.67 -0.97
C GLU A 74 -6.22 -9.49 -1.87
N SER A 75 -5.84 -8.30 -1.54
CA SER A 75 -6.19 -7.08 -2.28
C SER A 75 -5.16 -6.68 -3.35
N ILE A 76 -4.21 -7.56 -3.71
CA ILE A 76 -3.25 -7.34 -4.82
C ILE A 76 -3.03 -8.69 -5.51
N GLN A 77 -3.68 -8.86 -6.67
CA GLN A 77 -3.81 -10.15 -7.34
C GLN A 77 -3.43 -10.06 -8.81
N LEU A 78 -2.70 -11.06 -9.30
CA LEU A 78 -2.67 -11.36 -10.73
C LEU A 78 -3.73 -12.41 -11.03
N VAL A 79 -4.70 -12.06 -11.86
CA VAL A 79 -5.77 -12.96 -12.30
C VAL A 79 -5.38 -13.53 -13.66
N SER A 80 -5.19 -14.86 -13.75
CA SER A 80 -4.73 -15.51 -14.97
C SER A 80 -5.16 -16.97 -15.04
N ARG A 81 -5.52 -17.43 -16.22
CA ARG A 81 -5.72 -18.87 -16.52
C ARG A 81 -4.41 -19.60 -16.78
N ALA A 82 -3.37 -18.88 -17.18
CA ALA A 82 -2.04 -19.45 -17.37
C ALA A 82 -1.37 -19.74 -16.02
N PRO A 83 -0.55 -20.80 -15.91
CA PRO A 83 0.33 -20.98 -14.77
C PRO A 83 1.26 -19.76 -14.59
N PHE A 84 1.57 -19.38 -13.34
CA PHE A 84 2.38 -18.19 -13.05
C PHE A 84 3.68 -18.11 -13.87
N SER A 85 4.40 -19.22 -14.00
CA SER A 85 5.66 -19.31 -14.74
C SER A 85 5.51 -19.13 -16.27
N GLN A 86 4.28 -19.21 -16.77
CA GLN A 86 3.98 -19.09 -18.21
C GLN A 86 3.41 -17.72 -18.59
N ILE A 87 3.13 -16.83 -17.64
CA ILE A 87 2.65 -15.48 -17.91
C ILE A 87 3.74 -14.70 -18.65
N ARG A 88 3.42 -14.15 -19.82
CA ARG A 88 4.30 -13.35 -20.69
C ARG A 88 3.82 -11.93 -20.88
N SER A 89 2.55 -11.66 -20.59
CA SER A 89 1.94 -10.35 -20.71
C SER A 89 0.99 -10.09 -19.55
N VAL A 90 1.01 -8.86 -19.01
CA VAL A 90 0.19 -8.45 -17.88
C VAL A 90 -0.45 -7.10 -18.16
N ALA A 91 -1.78 -7.06 -18.12
CA ALA A 91 -2.54 -5.82 -18.09
C ALA A 91 -2.47 -5.23 -16.67
N VAL A 92 -1.79 -4.09 -16.51
CA VAL A 92 -1.52 -3.47 -15.20
C VAL A 92 -2.42 -2.28 -14.92
N THR A 93 -2.89 -2.19 -13.68
CA THR A 93 -3.70 -1.06 -13.20
C THR A 93 -2.89 0.24 -13.16
N SER A 94 -3.57 1.37 -13.37
CA SER A 94 -2.99 2.71 -13.16
C SER A 94 -3.07 3.20 -11.71
N GLU A 95 -3.71 2.46 -10.80
CA GLU A 95 -4.03 2.93 -9.45
C GLU A 95 -2.93 2.65 -8.41
N SER A 96 -1.89 1.84 -8.72
CA SER A 96 -0.82 1.50 -7.78
C SER A 96 0.55 1.35 -8.44
N ALA A 97 1.44 2.31 -8.24
CA ALA A 97 2.81 2.23 -8.75
C ALA A 97 3.61 1.06 -8.14
N THR A 98 3.49 0.83 -6.81
CA THR A 98 4.21 -0.28 -6.15
C THR A 98 3.80 -1.65 -6.69
N SER A 99 2.51 -1.89 -6.90
CA SER A 99 2.03 -3.20 -7.37
C SER A 99 2.46 -3.47 -8.82
N VAL A 100 2.53 -2.45 -9.66
CA VAL A 100 3.05 -2.53 -11.03
C VAL A 100 4.53 -2.91 -11.03
N VAL A 101 5.36 -2.22 -10.24
CA VAL A 101 6.79 -2.54 -10.10
C VAL A 101 7.00 -3.91 -9.46
N LEU A 102 6.22 -4.28 -8.44
CA LEU A 102 6.29 -5.62 -7.84
C LEU A 102 5.97 -6.72 -8.87
N THR A 103 5.01 -6.49 -9.75
CA THR A 103 4.72 -7.42 -10.86
C THR A 103 5.94 -7.57 -11.76
N LYS A 104 6.61 -6.48 -12.13
CA LYS A 104 7.85 -6.52 -12.93
C LYS A 104 9.00 -7.24 -12.22
N VAL A 105 9.14 -7.02 -10.91
CA VAL A 105 10.13 -7.73 -10.08
C VAL A 105 9.85 -9.24 -10.05
N LEU A 106 8.60 -9.66 -9.90
CA LEU A 106 8.22 -11.08 -9.81
C LEU A 106 8.22 -11.78 -11.18
N LEU A 107 7.89 -11.05 -12.24
CA LEU A 107 7.78 -11.51 -13.63
C LEU A 107 8.62 -10.61 -14.58
N PRO A 108 9.98 -10.61 -14.45
CA PRO A 108 10.82 -9.66 -15.19
C PRO A 108 10.82 -9.87 -16.70
N HIS A 109 10.30 -11.01 -17.17
CA HIS A 109 10.18 -11.36 -18.59
C HIS A 109 8.80 -11.05 -19.17
N ALA A 110 7.83 -10.65 -18.35
CA ALA A 110 6.47 -10.34 -18.81
C ALA A 110 6.37 -8.89 -19.28
N GLU A 111 5.79 -8.69 -20.46
CA GLU A 111 5.45 -7.36 -20.96
C GLU A 111 4.28 -6.78 -20.15
N GLN A 112 4.37 -5.50 -19.81
CA GLN A 112 3.31 -4.79 -19.10
C GLN A 112 2.62 -3.79 -20.01
N MET A 113 1.30 -3.78 -19.99
CA MET A 113 0.47 -2.86 -20.77
C MET A 113 -0.64 -2.26 -19.90
N PRO A 114 -1.09 -1.02 -20.15
CA PRO A 114 -2.13 -0.40 -19.35
C PRO A 114 -3.44 -1.20 -19.41
N LEU A 115 -4.04 -1.49 -18.26
CA LEU A 115 -5.36 -2.12 -18.18
C LEU A 115 -6.41 -1.23 -18.88
N GLY A 116 -7.23 -1.83 -19.73
CA GLY A 116 -8.23 -1.11 -20.54
C GLY A 116 -7.70 -0.62 -21.89
N SER A 117 -6.42 -0.81 -22.22
CA SER A 117 -5.91 -0.60 -23.57
C SER A 117 -6.31 -1.78 -24.50
N GLU A 118 -6.34 -1.56 -25.80
CA GLU A 118 -6.60 -2.62 -26.81
C GLU A 118 -5.61 -3.78 -26.65
N ALA A 119 -4.32 -3.48 -26.42
CA ALA A 119 -3.29 -4.49 -26.19
C ALA A 119 -3.51 -5.35 -24.93
N ALA A 120 -4.28 -4.86 -23.96
CA ALA A 120 -4.56 -5.57 -22.71
C ALA A 120 -5.69 -6.61 -22.84
N GLU A 121 -6.45 -6.62 -23.93
CA GLU A 121 -7.57 -7.56 -24.13
C GLU A 121 -7.07 -9.01 -24.17
N ASP A 122 -5.93 -9.23 -24.82
CA ASP A 122 -5.30 -10.55 -25.00
C ASP A 122 -4.17 -10.84 -23.99
N ALA A 123 -4.01 -10.02 -22.95
CA ALA A 123 -2.98 -10.23 -21.93
C ALA A 123 -3.20 -11.55 -21.15
N ASP A 124 -2.11 -12.28 -20.88
CA ASP A 124 -2.15 -13.54 -20.12
C ASP A 124 -2.69 -13.36 -18.71
N ALA A 125 -2.46 -12.19 -18.11
CA ALA A 125 -2.89 -11.86 -16.75
C ALA A 125 -3.36 -10.42 -16.62
N LYS A 126 -4.17 -10.17 -15.56
CA LYS A 126 -4.60 -8.83 -15.16
C LYS A 126 -4.15 -8.57 -13.72
N LEU A 127 -3.47 -7.45 -13.49
CA LEU A 127 -3.16 -6.97 -12.14
C LEU A 127 -4.34 -6.17 -11.61
N LEU A 128 -4.98 -6.68 -10.57
CA LEU A 128 -6.04 -6.02 -9.83
C LEU A 128 -5.57 -5.65 -8.44
N ILE A 129 -6.06 -4.50 -7.93
CA ILE A 129 -5.74 -4.02 -6.57
C ILE A 129 -7.00 -3.60 -5.81
N GLY A 130 -6.84 -3.42 -4.49
CA GLY A 130 -7.88 -2.88 -3.62
C GLY A 130 -9.19 -3.66 -3.71
N ASP A 131 -10.28 -2.93 -3.73
CA ASP A 131 -11.62 -3.50 -3.73
C ASP A 131 -11.93 -4.29 -5.02
N ALA A 132 -11.34 -3.91 -6.16
CA ALA A 132 -11.47 -4.67 -7.40
C ALA A 132 -10.85 -6.07 -7.31
N ALA A 133 -9.69 -6.20 -6.64
CA ALA A 133 -9.06 -7.51 -6.42
C ALA A 133 -9.88 -8.38 -5.46
N LEU A 134 -10.40 -7.80 -4.37
CA LEU A 134 -11.26 -8.51 -3.42
C LEU A 134 -12.55 -8.99 -4.08
N LYS A 135 -13.18 -8.12 -4.89
CA LYS A 135 -14.40 -8.47 -5.62
C LYS A 135 -14.14 -9.60 -6.63
N SER A 136 -13.06 -9.51 -7.40
CA SER A 136 -12.67 -10.54 -8.36
C SER A 136 -12.48 -11.90 -7.68
N ALA A 137 -11.86 -11.94 -6.50
CA ALA A 137 -11.65 -13.18 -5.75
C ALA A 137 -12.97 -13.87 -5.32
N PHE A 138 -14.07 -13.14 -5.24
CA PHE A 138 -15.41 -13.68 -4.97
C PHE A 138 -16.18 -14.11 -6.20
N GLU A 139 -16.08 -13.34 -7.28
CA GLU A 139 -16.97 -13.43 -8.44
C GLU A 139 -16.34 -14.19 -9.60
N ASP A 140 -14.99 -14.18 -9.71
CA ASP A 140 -14.25 -14.77 -10.81
C ASP A 140 -13.56 -16.09 -10.39
N PRO A 141 -13.93 -17.26 -10.96
CA PRO A 141 -13.30 -18.53 -10.67
C PRO A 141 -11.89 -18.67 -11.29
N THR A 142 -11.43 -17.70 -12.06
CA THR A 142 -10.08 -17.70 -12.64
C THR A 142 -9.04 -17.74 -11.54
N PRO A 143 -7.93 -18.50 -11.67
CA PRO A 143 -6.88 -18.52 -10.66
C PRO A 143 -6.33 -17.15 -10.34
N HIS A 144 -6.13 -16.88 -9.03
CA HIS A 144 -5.61 -15.65 -8.48
C HIS A 144 -4.25 -15.92 -7.85
N TYR A 145 -3.22 -15.19 -8.31
CA TYR A 145 -1.87 -15.23 -7.76
C TYR A 145 -1.66 -14.01 -6.85
N ASP A 146 -1.61 -14.23 -5.54
CA ASP A 146 -1.44 -13.18 -4.53
C ASP A 146 0.00 -12.68 -4.51
N LEU A 147 0.23 -11.40 -4.80
CA LEU A 147 1.59 -10.84 -4.89
C LEU A 147 2.28 -10.75 -3.53
N GLY A 148 1.55 -10.58 -2.44
CA GLY A 148 2.14 -10.59 -1.10
C GLY A 148 2.65 -11.98 -0.72
N ARG A 149 1.91 -13.03 -1.07
CA ARG A 149 2.34 -14.43 -0.88
C ARG A 149 3.57 -14.75 -1.71
N LEU A 150 3.54 -14.45 -3.03
CA LEU A 150 4.66 -14.69 -3.93
C LEU A 150 5.93 -13.94 -3.50
N TRP A 151 5.77 -12.73 -2.97
CA TRP A 151 6.88 -11.97 -2.41
C TRP A 151 7.48 -12.66 -1.19
N LEU A 152 6.65 -13.09 -0.22
CA LEU A 152 7.12 -13.80 0.96
C LEU A 152 7.83 -15.10 0.59
N GLU A 153 7.27 -15.89 -0.35
CA GLU A 153 7.88 -17.14 -0.83
C GLU A 153 9.24 -16.90 -1.47
N ARG A 154 9.42 -15.77 -2.17
CA ARG A 154 10.68 -15.42 -2.84
C ARG A 154 11.75 -14.87 -1.89
N THR A 155 11.36 -14.10 -0.87
CA THR A 155 12.30 -13.29 -0.07
C THR A 155 12.34 -13.65 1.41
N GLY A 156 11.31 -14.30 1.95
CA GLY A 156 11.14 -14.53 3.38
C GLY A 156 10.79 -13.27 4.18
N LEU A 157 10.50 -12.14 3.52
CA LEU A 157 10.26 -10.83 4.13
C LEU A 157 8.85 -10.32 3.87
N PRO A 158 8.29 -9.45 4.75
CA PRO A 158 7.05 -8.74 4.48
C PRO A 158 7.17 -7.86 3.23
N MET A 159 6.07 -7.74 2.45
CA MET A 159 5.98 -6.74 1.39
C MET A 159 5.39 -5.46 1.93
N VAL A 160 6.07 -4.34 1.71
CA VAL A 160 5.58 -3.00 2.05
C VAL A 160 5.04 -2.33 0.79
N PHE A 161 3.73 -2.21 0.70
CA PHE A 161 3.05 -1.66 -0.48
C PHE A 161 2.98 -0.13 -0.46
N ALA A 162 2.82 0.45 0.74
CA ALA A 162 2.77 1.88 0.93
C ALA A 162 3.46 2.29 2.24
N VAL A 163 4.02 3.48 2.24
CA VAL A 163 4.63 4.14 3.38
C VAL A 163 3.92 5.46 3.66
N TRP A 164 3.87 5.88 4.92
CA TRP A 164 3.31 7.17 5.27
C TRP A 164 4.38 8.24 5.10
N ALA A 165 4.13 9.21 4.23
CA ALA A 165 5.10 10.24 3.86
C ALA A 165 4.51 11.64 3.95
N ALA A 166 5.37 12.60 4.30
CA ALA A 166 5.11 14.03 4.33
C ALA A 166 6.14 14.77 3.47
N PRO A 167 5.76 15.84 2.74
CA PRO A 167 6.71 16.66 2.00
C PRO A 167 7.55 17.53 2.94
N GLU A 168 8.76 17.91 2.53
CA GLU A 168 9.55 18.95 3.19
C GLU A 168 9.18 20.35 2.66
N PRO A 169 9.08 21.34 3.56
CA PRO A 169 9.26 21.26 5.02
C PRO A 169 8.08 20.54 5.71
N VAL A 170 8.40 19.72 6.71
CA VAL A 170 7.41 18.94 7.46
C VAL A 170 6.54 19.86 8.32
N VAL A 171 5.22 19.74 8.23
CA VAL A 171 4.29 20.50 9.08
C VAL A 171 4.33 20.02 10.53
N ALA A 172 4.05 20.95 11.48
CA ALA A 172 3.95 20.62 12.89
C ALA A 172 2.77 19.66 13.17
N GLY A 173 2.87 18.85 14.24
CA GLY A 173 1.81 17.95 14.69
C GLY A 173 1.82 16.55 14.07
N LEU A 174 2.77 16.23 13.17
CA LEU A 174 2.87 14.89 12.56
C LEU A 174 3.19 13.78 13.57
N PRO A 175 4.06 13.97 14.59
CA PRO A 175 4.27 12.96 15.62
C PRO A 175 3.01 12.63 16.42
N GLU A 176 2.19 13.62 16.76
CA GLU A 176 0.91 13.48 17.47
C GLU A 176 -0.10 12.75 16.57
N LEU A 177 -0.17 13.12 15.29
CA LEU A 177 -1.02 12.45 14.31
C LEU A 177 -0.60 10.98 14.14
N GLU A 178 0.70 10.68 14.06
CA GLU A 178 1.18 9.29 14.02
C GLU A 178 0.73 8.51 15.26
N HIS A 179 0.80 9.10 16.45
CA HIS A 179 0.29 8.48 17.67
C HIS A 179 -1.21 8.17 17.57
N ALA A 180 -2.02 9.09 17.04
CA ALA A 180 -3.44 8.89 16.84
C ALA A 180 -3.73 7.77 15.82
N LEU A 181 -3.02 7.73 14.69
CA LEU A 181 -3.13 6.67 13.69
C LEU A 181 -2.76 5.28 14.26
N VAL A 182 -1.66 5.20 15.03
CA VAL A 182 -1.26 3.96 15.71
C VAL A 182 -2.30 3.53 16.75
N ALA A 183 -2.89 4.48 17.51
CA ALA A 183 -3.95 4.19 18.48
C ALA A 183 -5.20 3.67 17.78
N SER A 184 -5.60 4.25 16.64
CA SER A 184 -6.71 3.78 15.81
C SER A 184 -6.51 2.32 15.37
N VAL A 185 -5.34 1.97 14.83
CA VAL A 185 -5.01 0.58 14.45
C VAL A 185 -5.06 -0.38 15.65
N ARG A 186 -4.59 0.06 16.83
CA ARG A 186 -4.67 -0.76 18.04
C ARG A 186 -6.11 -1.01 18.47
N LEU A 187 -6.95 0.02 18.42
CA LEU A 187 -8.38 -0.10 18.72
C LEU A 187 -9.08 -1.04 17.72
N ALA A 188 -8.81 -0.88 16.44
CA ALA A 188 -9.33 -1.76 15.38
C ALA A 188 -8.99 -3.25 15.63
N ARG A 189 -7.77 -3.53 16.11
CA ARG A 189 -7.34 -4.88 16.49
C ARG A 189 -7.98 -5.39 17.79
N ALA A 190 -8.31 -4.50 18.71
CA ALA A 190 -9.00 -4.85 19.96
C ALA A 190 -10.50 -5.13 19.74
N GLU A 191 -11.09 -4.52 18.71
CA GLU A 191 -12.54 -4.59 18.42
C GLU A 191 -12.81 -5.15 16.99
N PRO A 192 -12.23 -6.31 16.57
CA PRO A 192 -12.23 -6.75 15.17
C PRO A 192 -13.64 -6.99 14.62
N GLN A 193 -14.60 -7.43 15.47
CA GLN A 193 -15.97 -7.67 15.06
C GLN A 193 -16.77 -6.36 14.86
N VAL A 194 -16.44 -5.32 15.62
CA VAL A 194 -17.05 -3.98 15.47
C VAL A 194 -16.57 -3.38 14.16
N LEU A 195 -15.24 -3.33 13.97
CA LEU A 195 -14.62 -2.87 12.73
C LEU A 195 -15.19 -3.60 11.50
N ALA A 196 -15.28 -4.93 11.54
CA ALA A 196 -15.75 -5.73 10.42
C ALA A 196 -17.21 -5.44 10.07
N ARG A 197 -18.08 -5.19 11.05
CA ARG A 197 -19.48 -4.80 10.81
C ARG A 197 -19.58 -3.40 10.21
N GLU A 198 -18.89 -2.41 10.79
CA GLU A 198 -18.88 -1.04 10.28
C GLU A 198 -18.33 -0.98 8.83
N ALA A 199 -17.26 -1.72 8.56
CA ALA A 199 -16.71 -1.85 7.21
C ALA A 199 -17.66 -2.59 6.25
N SER A 200 -18.38 -3.62 6.73
CA SER A 200 -19.39 -4.33 5.94
C SER A 200 -20.52 -3.41 5.46
N GLU A 201 -21.02 -2.55 6.35
CA GLU A 201 -22.07 -1.57 6.04
C GLU A 201 -21.58 -0.53 5.00
N ARG A 202 -20.30 -0.13 5.10
CA ARG A 202 -19.73 0.91 4.23
C ARG A 202 -19.32 0.38 2.86
N TYR A 203 -18.72 -0.82 2.79
CA TYR A 203 -18.08 -1.35 1.58
C TYR A 203 -18.84 -2.52 0.94
N GLY A 204 -19.87 -3.04 1.59
CA GLY A 204 -20.75 -4.08 1.03
C GLY A 204 -20.21 -5.52 1.08
N TYR A 205 -19.06 -5.77 1.70
CA TYR A 205 -18.51 -7.12 1.88
C TYR A 205 -19.06 -7.80 3.14
N PRO A 206 -19.19 -9.14 3.17
CA PRO A 206 -19.62 -9.85 4.39
C PRO A 206 -18.65 -9.57 5.56
N ALA A 207 -19.20 -9.24 6.75
CA ALA A 207 -18.39 -8.90 7.93
C ALA A 207 -17.39 -10.01 8.32
N GLY A 208 -17.79 -11.29 8.25
CA GLY A 208 -16.90 -12.42 8.54
C GLY A 208 -15.74 -12.56 7.55
N TYR A 209 -15.91 -12.11 6.29
CA TYR A 209 -14.81 -12.03 5.33
C TYR A 209 -13.86 -10.89 5.69
N LEU A 210 -14.39 -9.69 5.96
CA LEU A 210 -13.57 -8.53 6.31
C LEU A 210 -12.76 -8.76 7.59
N ALA A 211 -13.33 -9.46 8.60
CA ALA A 211 -12.59 -9.81 9.81
C ALA A 211 -11.31 -10.62 9.47
N ARG A 212 -11.42 -11.66 8.63
CA ARG A 212 -10.26 -12.45 8.17
C ARG A 212 -9.31 -11.69 7.27
N TYR A 213 -9.83 -10.82 6.43
CA TYR A 213 -9.03 -9.98 5.55
C TYR A 213 -8.15 -9.01 6.34
N PHE A 214 -8.71 -8.31 7.34
CA PHE A 214 -7.97 -7.36 8.16
C PHE A 214 -6.85 -8.01 8.98
N GLU A 215 -6.95 -9.30 9.31
CA GLU A 215 -5.88 -10.06 9.98
C GLU A 215 -4.62 -10.21 9.12
N LYS A 216 -4.72 -10.12 7.81
CA LYS A 216 -3.60 -10.25 6.87
C LYS A 216 -2.80 -8.97 6.73
N LEU A 217 -3.41 -7.83 7.03
CA LEU A 217 -2.80 -6.52 6.87
C LEU A 217 -1.94 -6.15 8.08
N ARG A 218 -0.82 -5.49 7.81
CA ARG A 218 0.10 -4.95 8.80
C ARG A 218 0.28 -3.46 8.54
N TYR A 219 0.29 -2.69 9.64
CA TYR A 219 0.43 -1.23 9.58
C TYR A 219 1.63 -0.71 10.37
N SER A 220 2.37 -1.59 11.04
CA SER A 220 3.60 -1.26 11.76
C SER A 220 4.79 -1.25 10.81
N PHE A 221 5.67 -0.26 10.95
CA PHE A 221 6.90 -0.13 10.18
C PHE A 221 8.12 -0.48 11.03
N GLY A 222 8.23 -1.76 11.38
CA GLY A 222 9.31 -2.33 12.19
C GLY A 222 10.54 -2.74 11.37
N PRO A 223 11.52 -3.37 12.03
CA PRO A 223 12.76 -3.80 11.38
C PRO A 223 12.54 -4.78 10.20
N ARG A 224 11.58 -5.70 10.30
CA ARG A 224 11.28 -6.66 9.23
C ARG A 224 10.66 -5.99 8.02
N GLU A 225 9.71 -5.06 8.23
CA GLU A 225 9.09 -4.28 7.16
C GLU A 225 10.12 -3.38 6.48
N ARG A 226 11.03 -2.77 7.24
CA ARG A 226 12.14 -1.98 6.67
C ARG A 226 13.08 -2.83 5.82
N ALA A 227 13.44 -4.03 6.29
CA ALA A 227 14.23 -4.98 5.50
C ALA A 227 13.49 -5.38 4.21
N GLY A 228 12.17 -5.68 4.29
CA GLY A 228 11.35 -5.99 3.13
C GLY A 228 11.27 -4.83 2.14
N LEU A 229 11.12 -3.60 2.63
CA LEU A 229 11.14 -2.40 1.77
C LEU A 229 12.50 -2.25 1.07
N TYR A 230 13.62 -2.33 1.79
CA TYR A 230 14.95 -2.23 1.17
C TYR A 230 15.16 -3.29 0.10
N THR A 231 14.82 -4.55 0.38
CA THR A 231 14.91 -5.65 -0.59
C THR A 231 14.05 -5.37 -1.83
N PHE A 232 12.83 -4.84 -1.64
CA PHE A 232 11.98 -4.46 -2.77
C PHE A 232 12.61 -3.33 -3.61
N LEU A 233 13.18 -2.31 -2.99
CA LEU A 233 13.83 -1.20 -3.70
C LEU A 233 15.09 -1.64 -4.43
N GLU A 234 15.89 -2.56 -3.86
CA GLU A 234 17.03 -3.17 -4.54
C GLU A 234 16.59 -3.94 -5.80
N MET A 235 15.57 -4.79 -5.67
CA MET A 235 15.05 -5.54 -6.82
C MET A 235 14.36 -4.63 -7.85
N ALA A 236 13.73 -3.53 -7.41
CA ALA A 236 13.17 -2.52 -8.31
C ALA A 236 14.26 -1.79 -9.11
N ARG A 237 15.40 -1.48 -8.48
CA ARG A 237 16.59 -0.96 -9.18
C ARG A 237 17.12 -1.97 -10.21
N ASP A 238 17.20 -3.24 -9.83
CA ASP A 238 17.75 -4.29 -10.70
C ASP A 238 16.88 -4.53 -11.96
N VAL A 239 15.58 -4.21 -11.90
CA VAL A 239 14.67 -4.24 -13.07
C VAL A 239 14.51 -2.87 -13.75
N GLY A 240 15.34 -1.86 -13.37
CA GLY A 240 15.40 -0.55 -14.03
C GLY A 240 14.30 0.43 -13.63
N GLU A 241 13.65 0.26 -12.49
CA GLU A 241 12.60 1.16 -11.98
C GLU A 241 13.13 2.27 -11.06
N LEU A 242 14.38 2.14 -10.63
CA LEU A 242 15.14 3.12 -9.85
C LEU A 242 16.59 3.19 -10.35
N ASP A 243 17.19 4.36 -10.32
CA ASP A 243 18.62 4.55 -10.60
C ASP A 243 19.49 4.08 -9.41
N HIS A 244 18.99 4.31 -8.19
CA HIS A 244 19.64 3.92 -6.94
C HIS A 244 18.61 3.67 -5.84
N VAL A 245 19.03 2.96 -4.79
CA VAL A 245 18.21 2.77 -3.58
C VAL A 245 18.48 3.93 -2.62
N PRO A 246 17.47 4.74 -2.30
CA PRO A 246 17.66 5.89 -1.41
C PRO A 246 17.74 5.46 0.06
N GLU A 247 18.35 6.29 0.90
CA GLU A 247 18.22 6.18 2.35
C GLU A 247 16.80 6.52 2.80
N LEU A 248 16.29 5.78 3.79
CA LEU A 248 15.00 6.08 4.41
C LEU A 248 15.16 7.28 5.35
N ARG A 249 14.46 8.37 5.03
CA ARG A 249 14.49 9.62 5.80
C ARG A 249 13.19 9.76 6.57
N PHE A 250 13.32 9.97 7.88
CA PHE A 250 12.16 9.99 8.79
C PHE A 250 11.85 11.38 9.31
N VAL A 251 10.58 11.62 9.64
CA VAL A 251 10.15 12.75 10.47
C VAL A 251 10.85 12.62 11.83
N GLN A 252 11.60 13.65 12.21
CA GLN A 252 12.27 13.71 13.51
C GLN A 252 11.27 14.12 14.58
N LYS A 253 11.39 13.56 15.79
CA LYS A 253 10.74 14.16 16.95
C LYS A 253 11.34 15.55 17.14
N GLU A 254 10.48 16.58 17.25
CA GLU A 254 10.93 17.89 17.69
C GLU A 254 11.74 17.69 18.97
N GLN A 255 13.00 18.08 18.98
CA GLN A 255 13.73 18.26 20.22
C GLN A 255 13.06 19.45 20.90
N VAL A 256 12.31 19.16 21.95
CA VAL A 256 11.86 20.20 22.88
C VAL A 256 13.15 20.79 23.45
N ILE A 257 13.52 21.96 22.94
CA ILE A 257 14.56 22.78 23.58
C ILE A 257 13.89 23.29 24.85
N GLU A 258 14.13 22.58 25.96
CA GLU A 258 13.86 23.13 27.28
C GLU A 258 14.74 24.38 27.42
N ALA A 259 14.08 25.55 27.47
CA ALA A 259 14.71 26.83 27.76
C ALA A 259 14.89 27.02 29.26
#